data_702bf000af1ab80b9b2a939134d4e5f9
#
_entry.id   702bf000af1ab80b9b2a939134d4e5f9
#
_cell.length_a   1.000
_cell.length_b   1.000
_cell.length_c   1.000
_cell.angle_alpha   90.00
_cell.angle_beta   90.00
_cell.angle_gamma   90.00
#
_symmetry.space_group_name_H-M   'P 1'
#
loop_
_entity.id
_entity.type
_entity.pdbx_description
1 polymer ?
#
loop_
_entity_poly.entity_id
_entity_poly.type
_entity_poly.pdbx_seq_one_letter_code
_entity_poly.pdbx_strand_id
1 'polypeptide(L)'
;RKIFSRDKGLKIVVNGTSGKLSDVWSIFYSPDNTIQMTVSGQLALLMWIETLELAGIQVISANTDGIVMLVPKNKEDTLAKITNYWETISGFTTEETCYSSYYARDVNSYFAVKLDGNVKKKGPWAEVGSQSGTQLDTNPQVLICTDAVEALLSKNISIEETILNCKDFTRFVTVRQAKAPGAHWKGEYLGRVLRWAYMKGETDCIQTVAHNSKIADSDGARPFQDMPNEFPDDINYSWYINKTKEILEEIGYSSKPKQISFF
;
A
#
# COMPACT_ATOMS: atom_id res chain seq x y z
N ARG A 1 -9.50 20.22 19.06
CA ARG A 1 -9.23 20.53 17.61
C ARG A 1 -7.93 21.30 17.38
N LYS A 2 -7.56 22.29 18.23
CA LYS A 2 -6.32 23.10 18.09
C LYS A 2 -5.04 22.29 18.37
N ILE A 3 -5.04 21.35 19.29
CA ILE A 3 -3.88 20.51 19.64
C ILE A 3 -3.52 19.56 18.48
N PHE A 4 -4.49 18.89 17.88
CA PHE A 4 -4.27 18.02 16.71
C PHE A 4 -3.66 18.71 15.49
N SER A 5 -3.97 19.98 15.27
CA SER A 5 -3.39 20.78 14.20
C SER A 5 -1.93 21.12 14.47
N ARG A 6 -1.57 21.39 15.73
CA ARG A 6 -0.20 21.72 16.16
C ARG A 6 0.73 20.51 16.05
N ASP A 7 0.27 19.32 16.48
CA ASP A 7 1.07 18.10 16.42
C ASP A 7 1.34 17.66 14.99
N LYS A 8 0.35 17.77 14.09
CA LYS A 8 0.56 17.52 12.65
C LYS A 8 1.57 18.50 12.05
N GLY A 9 1.51 19.77 12.40
CA GLY A 9 2.45 20.78 11.95
C GLY A 9 3.88 20.49 12.41
N LEU A 10 4.06 20.15 13.67
CA LEU A 10 5.37 19.78 14.23
C LEU A 10 5.94 18.51 13.56
N LYS A 11 5.12 17.49 13.33
CA LYS A 11 5.53 16.28 12.62
C LYS A 11 6.02 16.58 11.20
N ILE A 12 5.34 17.46 10.47
CA ILE A 12 5.76 17.89 9.12
C ILE A 12 7.10 18.63 9.18
N VAL A 13 7.29 19.51 10.16
CA VAL A 13 8.55 20.24 10.32
C VAL A 13 9.71 19.29 10.63
N VAL A 14 9.54 18.38 11.57
CA VAL A 14 10.59 17.41 11.95
C VAL A 14 10.94 16.49 10.76
N ASN A 15 9.95 15.93 10.09
CA ASN A 15 10.19 15.08 8.91
C ASN A 15 10.80 15.89 7.76
N GLY A 16 10.36 17.13 7.56
CA GLY A 16 10.91 18.03 6.54
C GLY A 16 12.37 18.40 6.83
N THR A 17 12.73 18.59 8.09
CA THR A 17 14.12 18.88 8.50
C THR A 17 15.03 17.69 8.19
N SER A 18 14.60 16.46 8.47
CA SER A 18 15.36 15.26 8.11
C SER A 18 15.62 15.17 6.61
N GLY A 19 14.62 15.46 5.77
CA GLY A 19 14.80 15.54 4.32
C GLY A 19 15.78 16.63 3.88
N LYS A 20 15.80 17.77 4.60
CA LYS A 20 16.72 18.88 4.32
C LYS A 20 18.17 18.61 4.66
N LEU A 21 18.45 17.67 5.55
CA LEU A 21 19.82 17.23 5.82
C LEU A 21 20.46 16.50 4.63
N SER A 22 19.64 15.87 3.79
CA SER A 22 20.09 15.14 2.58
C SER A 22 20.08 16.00 1.30
N ASP A 23 19.43 17.17 1.32
CA ASP A 23 19.25 18.03 0.17
C ASP A 23 20.48 18.94 -0.01
N VAL A 24 21.27 18.73 -1.08
CA VAL A 24 22.49 19.48 -1.40
C VAL A 24 22.28 20.99 -1.55
N TRP A 25 21.05 21.41 -1.81
CA TRP A 25 20.69 22.83 -1.94
C TRP A 25 20.15 23.45 -0.63
N SER A 26 20.09 22.64 0.43
CA SER A 26 19.61 23.10 1.73
C SER A 26 20.72 23.73 2.56
N ILE A 27 20.37 24.81 3.29
CA ILE A 27 21.27 25.40 4.31
C ILE A 27 21.55 24.44 5.47
N PHE A 28 20.73 23.40 5.63
CA PHE A 28 20.89 22.33 6.63
C PHE A 28 21.63 21.10 6.08
N TYR A 29 22.18 21.18 4.87
CA TYR A 29 22.86 20.05 4.26
C TYR A 29 23.96 19.48 5.15
N SER A 30 23.82 18.26 5.59
CA SER A 30 24.76 17.56 6.46
C SER A 30 24.65 16.03 6.24
N PRO A 31 25.38 15.50 5.26
CA PRO A 31 25.33 14.08 4.95
C PRO A 31 25.77 13.20 6.13
N ASP A 32 26.76 13.63 6.92
CA ASP A 32 27.23 12.89 8.07
C ASP A 32 26.12 12.74 9.13
N ASN A 33 25.39 13.82 9.43
CA ASN A 33 24.26 13.76 10.35
C ASN A 33 23.12 12.89 9.81
N THR A 34 22.91 12.90 8.50
CA THR A 34 21.91 12.03 7.86
C THR A 34 22.28 10.56 8.04
N ILE A 35 23.54 10.21 7.78
CA ILE A 35 24.06 8.85 7.94
C ILE A 35 23.97 8.43 9.42
N GLN A 36 24.45 9.27 10.33
CA GLN A 36 24.42 9.01 11.76
C GLN A 36 23.02 8.76 12.28
N MET A 37 22.05 9.62 11.91
CA MET A 37 20.65 9.48 12.29
C MET A 37 20.05 8.17 11.77
N THR A 38 20.29 7.86 10.50
CA THR A 38 19.76 6.66 9.85
C THR A 38 20.34 5.38 10.46
N VAL A 39 21.67 5.32 10.60
CA VAL A 39 22.36 4.14 11.15
C VAL A 39 22.01 3.94 12.63
N SER A 40 21.95 5.02 13.43
CA SER A 40 21.56 4.92 14.84
C SER A 40 20.15 4.37 15.00
N GLY A 41 19.20 4.82 14.19
CA GLY A 41 17.83 4.28 14.18
C GLY A 41 17.79 2.80 13.80
N GLN A 42 18.54 2.41 12.76
CA GLN A 42 18.62 1.02 12.31
C GLN A 42 19.25 0.11 13.39
N LEU A 43 20.32 0.56 14.03
CA LEU A 43 20.98 -0.20 15.11
C LEU A 43 20.09 -0.35 16.34
N ALA A 44 19.36 0.71 16.71
CA ALA A 44 18.41 0.63 17.81
C ALA A 44 17.29 -0.38 17.53
N LEU A 45 16.77 -0.40 16.30
CA LEU A 45 15.76 -1.36 15.88
C LEU A 45 16.30 -2.79 15.84
N LEU A 46 17.53 -2.98 15.32
CA LEU A 46 18.20 -4.27 15.27
C LEU A 46 18.40 -4.85 16.66
N MET A 47 18.86 -4.05 17.62
CA MET A 47 19.00 -4.46 19.02
C MET A 47 17.69 -4.98 19.61
N TRP A 48 16.57 -4.33 19.29
CA TRP A 48 15.25 -4.80 19.73
C TRP A 48 14.88 -6.13 19.06
N ILE A 49 15.05 -6.24 17.75
CA ILE A 49 14.80 -7.46 16.97
C ILE A 49 15.60 -8.64 17.53
N GLU A 50 16.92 -8.49 17.72
CA GLU A 50 17.77 -9.55 18.24
C GLU A 50 17.32 -10.00 19.65
N THR A 51 16.96 -9.05 20.52
CA THR A 51 16.49 -9.38 21.86
C THR A 51 15.18 -10.16 21.84
N LEU A 52 14.25 -9.81 20.94
CA LEU A 52 12.97 -10.53 20.73
C LEU A 52 13.20 -11.94 20.18
N GLU A 53 14.05 -12.08 19.18
CA GLU A 53 14.37 -13.39 18.56
C GLU A 53 15.05 -14.32 19.57
N LEU A 54 16.01 -13.83 20.35
CA LEU A 54 16.65 -14.60 21.43
C LEU A 54 15.66 -15.02 22.52
N ALA A 55 14.61 -14.24 22.75
CA ALA A 55 13.53 -14.60 23.65
C ALA A 55 12.50 -15.57 23.00
N GLY A 56 12.71 -15.92 21.72
CA GLY A 56 11.85 -16.79 20.93
C GLY A 56 10.53 -16.15 20.53
N ILE A 57 10.52 -14.82 20.29
CA ILE A 57 9.45 -14.07 19.66
C ILE A 57 9.90 -13.81 18.23
N GLN A 58 9.21 -14.42 17.27
CA GLN A 58 9.61 -14.37 15.87
C GLN A 58 9.26 -13.01 15.23
N VAL A 59 10.25 -12.32 14.67
CA VAL A 59 10.05 -11.11 13.88
C VAL A 59 9.81 -11.49 12.41
N ILE A 60 8.63 -11.16 11.88
CA ILE A 60 8.20 -11.51 10.52
C ILE A 60 8.67 -10.45 9.52
N SER A 61 8.63 -9.18 9.91
CA SER A 61 8.96 -8.05 9.05
C SER A 61 9.47 -6.89 9.87
N ALA A 62 10.45 -6.18 9.34
CA ALA A 62 10.97 -4.95 9.93
C ALA A 62 11.11 -3.87 8.85
N ASN A 63 10.77 -2.65 9.22
CA ASN A 63 10.92 -1.46 8.39
C ASN A 63 11.61 -0.36 9.21
N THR A 64 11.80 0.80 8.62
CA THR A 64 12.53 1.95 9.18
C THR A 64 12.12 2.30 10.62
N ASP A 65 10.84 2.19 10.95
CA ASP A 65 10.21 2.68 12.17
C ASP A 65 9.25 1.68 12.84
N GLY A 66 9.29 0.42 12.45
CA GLY A 66 8.41 -0.58 13.02
C GLY A 66 8.77 -2.01 12.67
N ILE A 67 8.31 -2.92 13.51
CA ILE A 67 8.45 -4.36 13.32
C ILE A 67 7.09 -5.03 13.39
N VAL A 68 6.93 -6.14 12.66
CA VAL A 68 5.79 -7.05 12.76
C VAL A 68 6.31 -8.36 13.31
N MET A 69 5.67 -8.87 14.35
CA MET A 69 6.12 -10.06 15.05
C MET A 69 4.98 -11.03 15.31
N LEU A 70 5.30 -12.29 15.45
CA LEU A 70 4.40 -13.34 15.92
C LEU A 70 4.69 -13.62 17.39
N VAL A 71 3.76 -13.24 18.26
CA VAL A 71 3.92 -13.37 19.71
C VAL A 71 3.11 -14.58 20.21
N PRO A 72 3.76 -15.63 20.74
CA PRO A 72 3.05 -16.69 21.44
C PRO A 72 2.37 -16.14 22.69
N LYS A 73 1.13 -16.59 22.99
CA LYS A 73 0.34 -16.12 24.14
C LYS A 73 1.10 -16.20 25.48
N ASN A 74 1.92 -17.22 25.67
CA ASN A 74 2.73 -17.38 26.88
C ASN A 74 3.97 -16.46 26.96
N LYS A 75 4.18 -15.59 25.96
CA LYS A 75 5.32 -14.65 25.87
C LYS A 75 4.93 -13.18 25.89
N GLU A 76 3.64 -12.87 26.08
CA GLU A 76 3.16 -11.48 26.14
C GLU A 76 3.84 -10.67 27.25
N ASP A 77 4.00 -11.26 28.45
CA ASP A 77 4.75 -10.62 29.55
C ASP A 77 6.24 -10.42 29.23
N THR A 78 6.82 -11.35 28.47
CA THR A 78 8.21 -11.24 28.04
C THR A 78 8.38 -10.13 27.02
N LEU A 79 7.46 -10.01 26.07
CA LEU A 79 7.41 -8.91 25.11
C LEU A 79 7.34 -7.56 25.84
N ALA A 80 6.42 -7.42 26.79
CA ALA A 80 6.24 -6.17 27.54
C ALA A 80 7.53 -5.76 28.28
N LYS A 81 8.23 -6.72 28.91
CA LYS A 81 9.51 -6.46 29.61
C LYS A 81 10.61 -6.03 28.65
N ILE A 82 10.75 -6.70 27.51
CA ILE A 82 11.76 -6.38 26.50
C ILE A 82 11.49 -5.00 25.90
N THR A 83 10.24 -4.72 25.55
CA THR A 83 9.84 -3.43 24.99
C THR A 83 10.09 -2.28 25.95
N ASN A 84 9.68 -2.40 27.23
CA ASN A 84 9.92 -1.39 28.26
C ASN A 84 11.43 -1.15 28.48
N TYR A 85 12.24 -2.21 28.49
CA TYR A 85 13.68 -2.07 28.60
C TYR A 85 14.26 -1.33 27.39
N TRP A 86 13.87 -1.71 26.18
CA TRP A 86 14.34 -1.08 24.96
C TRP A 86 13.91 0.41 24.87
N GLU A 87 12.69 0.74 25.24
CA GLU A 87 12.20 2.13 25.31
C GLU A 87 13.02 2.97 26.30
N THR A 88 13.34 2.37 27.46
CA THR A 88 14.14 3.05 28.50
C THR A 88 15.55 3.39 28.02
N ILE A 89 16.22 2.47 27.32
CA ILE A 89 17.61 2.67 26.89
C ILE A 89 17.73 3.45 25.58
N SER A 90 16.74 3.34 24.68
CA SER A 90 16.75 4.03 23.39
C SER A 90 16.14 5.43 23.46
N GLY A 91 15.27 5.69 24.42
CA GLY A 91 14.47 6.91 24.52
C GLY A 91 13.32 7.00 23.49
N PHE A 92 13.07 5.93 22.73
CA PHE A 92 11.93 5.85 21.82
C PHE A 92 10.68 5.38 22.58
N THR A 93 9.53 5.65 22.01
CA THR A 93 8.23 5.14 22.46
C THR A 93 7.61 4.30 21.36
N THR A 94 6.98 3.18 21.70
CA THR A 94 6.33 2.28 20.76
C THR A 94 4.81 2.42 20.82
N GLU A 95 4.16 2.16 19.67
CA GLU A 95 2.72 1.97 19.59
C GLU A 95 2.46 0.53 19.12
N GLU A 96 1.59 -0.17 19.82
CA GLU A 96 1.23 -1.53 19.47
C GLU A 96 -0.08 -1.55 18.67
N THR A 97 -0.12 -2.38 17.63
CA THR A 97 -1.32 -2.68 16.87
C THR A 97 -1.43 -4.19 16.65
N CYS A 98 -2.48 -4.80 17.18
CA CYS A 98 -2.72 -6.23 17.00
C CYS A 98 -3.47 -6.51 15.69
N TYR A 99 -3.03 -7.54 14.98
CA TYR A 99 -3.67 -8.03 13.77
C TYR A 99 -4.14 -9.48 13.96
N SER A 100 -5.30 -9.80 13.39
CA SER A 100 -5.78 -11.19 13.31
C SER A 100 -5.10 -11.95 12.18
N SER A 101 -4.70 -11.24 11.10
CA SER A 101 -3.93 -11.81 10.01
C SER A 101 -3.11 -10.75 9.28
N TYR A 102 -1.99 -11.19 8.69
CA TYR A 102 -1.05 -10.33 7.99
C TYR A 102 -0.60 -11.01 6.70
N TYR A 103 -0.82 -10.36 5.56
CA TYR A 103 -0.50 -10.84 4.23
C TYR A 103 0.39 -9.83 3.53
N ALA A 104 1.61 -10.19 3.18
CA ALA A 104 2.57 -9.26 2.63
C ALA A 104 3.27 -9.83 1.40
N ARG A 105 3.37 -9.01 0.36
CA ARG A 105 4.29 -9.24 -0.74
C ARG A 105 5.72 -8.84 -0.34
N ASP A 106 5.83 -7.70 0.31
CA ASP A 106 7.08 -7.12 0.83
C ASP A 106 6.79 -6.22 2.04
N VAL A 107 7.84 -5.68 2.68
CA VAL A 107 7.73 -4.85 3.89
C VAL A 107 6.89 -3.58 3.72
N ASN A 108 6.72 -3.11 2.48
CA ASN A 108 5.97 -1.90 2.15
C ASN A 108 4.65 -2.17 1.43
N SER A 109 4.33 -3.42 1.13
CA SER A 109 3.16 -3.82 0.34
C SER A 109 2.44 -4.98 1.01
N TYR A 110 1.40 -4.66 1.80
CA TYR A 110 0.70 -5.64 2.62
C TYR A 110 -0.77 -5.28 2.88
N PHE A 111 -1.53 -6.31 3.27
CA PHE A 111 -2.84 -6.23 3.90
C PHE A 111 -2.74 -6.77 5.33
N ALA A 112 -3.20 -6.01 6.30
CA ALA A 112 -3.23 -6.43 7.70
C ALA A 112 -4.65 -6.27 8.26
N VAL A 113 -5.27 -7.37 8.64
CA VAL A 113 -6.62 -7.39 9.21
C VAL A 113 -6.50 -7.17 10.72
N LYS A 114 -7.08 -6.11 11.22
CA LYS A 114 -7.13 -5.81 12.65
C LYS A 114 -8.14 -6.68 13.37
N LEU A 115 -8.07 -6.74 14.69
CA LEU A 115 -9.02 -7.50 15.51
C LEU A 115 -10.47 -6.98 15.41
N ASP A 116 -10.67 -5.72 15.05
CA ASP A 116 -11.97 -5.11 14.80
C ASP A 116 -12.53 -5.38 13.39
N GLY A 117 -11.81 -6.14 12.57
CA GLY A 117 -12.17 -6.46 11.18
C GLY A 117 -11.78 -5.41 10.14
N ASN A 118 -11.27 -4.25 10.56
CA ASN A 118 -10.75 -3.25 9.64
C ASN A 118 -9.46 -3.73 8.99
N VAL A 119 -9.25 -3.40 7.72
CA VAL A 119 -8.04 -3.79 6.98
C VAL A 119 -7.16 -2.58 6.75
N LYS A 120 -5.91 -2.67 7.22
CA LYS A 120 -4.86 -1.72 6.88
C LYS A 120 -4.20 -2.17 5.59
N LYS A 121 -4.21 -1.29 4.60
CA LYS A 121 -3.56 -1.49 3.28
C LYS A 121 -2.33 -0.61 3.16
N LYS A 122 -1.23 -1.14 2.63
CA LYS A 122 0.00 -0.37 2.37
C LYS A 122 0.57 -0.71 0.99
N GLY A 123 1.36 0.21 0.47
CA GLY A 123 1.99 0.09 -0.85
C GLY A 123 1.02 0.36 -1.99
N PRO A 124 1.07 -0.44 -3.08
CA PRO A 124 0.22 -0.23 -4.25
C PRO A 124 -1.28 -0.29 -3.95
N TRP A 125 -1.65 -0.95 -2.87
CA TRP A 125 -3.05 -1.18 -2.45
C TRP A 125 -3.55 -0.17 -1.41
N ALA A 126 -2.73 0.81 -1.03
CA ALA A 126 -3.13 1.87 -0.11
C ALA A 126 -4.27 2.70 -0.70
N GLU A 127 -5.10 3.28 0.17
CA GLU A 127 -6.20 4.13 -0.29
C GLU A 127 -5.68 5.33 -1.09
N VAL A 128 -6.41 5.67 -2.13
CA VAL A 128 -6.14 6.86 -2.96
C VAL A 128 -6.26 8.11 -2.08
N GLY A 129 -5.27 8.99 -2.17
CA GLY A 129 -5.25 10.23 -1.38
C GLY A 129 -4.62 10.12 0.01
N SER A 130 -4.24 8.91 0.47
CA SER A 130 -3.58 8.74 1.77
C SER A 130 -2.11 9.19 1.77
N GLN A 131 -1.48 9.32 0.63
CA GLN A 131 -0.04 9.54 0.50
C GLN A 131 0.41 10.98 0.18
N SER A 132 -0.44 11.89 -0.24
CA SER A 132 -0.19 13.34 -0.21
C SER A 132 -1.35 14.11 -0.85
N GLY A 133 -1.86 15.10 -0.15
CA GLY A 133 -3.04 15.88 -0.49
C GLY A 133 -2.94 16.81 -1.70
N THR A 134 -2.18 16.49 -2.72
CA THR A 134 -2.01 17.36 -3.89
C THR A 134 -2.08 16.66 -5.24
N GLN A 135 -2.08 15.35 -5.29
CA GLN A 135 -2.31 14.66 -6.55
C GLN A 135 -3.76 14.24 -6.62
N LEU A 136 -4.53 15.05 -7.33
CA LEU A 136 -5.81 14.63 -7.84
C LEU A 136 -5.63 13.26 -8.50
N ASP A 137 -5.91 12.24 -7.70
CA ASP A 137 -6.67 11.16 -8.21
C ASP A 137 -5.99 10.30 -9.26
N THR A 138 -4.64 10.21 -9.22
CA THR A 138 -4.04 9.06 -9.87
C THR A 138 -4.41 7.83 -9.06
N ASN A 139 -5.21 6.98 -9.64
CA ASN A 139 -5.54 5.66 -9.17
C ASN A 139 -4.92 4.64 -10.13
N PRO A 140 -3.62 4.32 -9.98
CA PRO A 140 -2.96 3.35 -10.84
C PRO A 140 -3.41 1.92 -10.55
N GLN A 141 -4.03 1.72 -9.41
CA GLN A 141 -4.61 0.45 -8.98
C GLN A 141 -6.11 0.45 -9.26
N VAL A 142 -6.62 -0.71 -9.59
CA VAL A 142 -8.04 -0.88 -9.81
C VAL A 142 -8.70 -1.11 -8.45
N LEU A 143 -9.41 -0.12 -7.95
CA LEU A 143 -9.97 -0.13 -6.59
C LEU A 143 -10.86 -1.34 -6.32
N ILE A 144 -11.68 -1.77 -7.28
CA ILE A 144 -12.56 -2.93 -7.10
C ILE A 144 -11.78 -4.22 -6.79
N CYS A 145 -10.56 -4.37 -7.33
CA CYS A 145 -9.73 -5.52 -7.03
C CYS A 145 -9.23 -5.49 -5.58
N THR A 146 -8.81 -4.32 -5.10
CA THR A 146 -8.38 -4.16 -3.70
C THR A 146 -9.53 -4.29 -2.72
N ASP A 147 -10.73 -3.81 -3.10
CA ASP A 147 -11.96 -3.99 -2.31
C ASP A 147 -12.35 -5.46 -2.20
N ALA A 148 -12.22 -6.22 -3.30
CA ALA A 148 -12.53 -7.64 -3.30
C ALA A 148 -11.53 -8.44 -2.43
N VAL A 149 -10.23 -8.08 -2.46
CA VAL A 149 -9.24 -8.66 -1.53
C VAL A 149 -9.62 -8.33 -0.08
N GLU A 150 -9.93 -7.07 0.22
CA GLU A 150 -10.33 -6.64 1.57
C GLU A 150 -11.57 -7.38 2.06
N ALA A 151 -12.61 -7.50 1.22
CA ALA A 151 -13.85 -8.18 1.56
C ALA A 151 -13.61 -9.69 1.81
N LEU A 152 -12.74 -10.31 1.03
CA LEU A 152 -12.36 -11.70 1.22
C LEU A 152 -11.59 -11.91 2.53
N LEU A 153 -10.59 -11.08 2.81
CA LEU A 153 -9.71 -11.22 3.98
C LEU A 153 -10.41 -10.89 5.30
N SER A 154 -11.33 -9.91 5.29
CA SER A 154 -11.98 -9.42 6.51
C SER A 154 -13.34 -10.04 6.78
N LYS A 155 -14.11 -10.35 5.74
CA LYS A 155 -15.51 -10.78 5.82
C LYS A 155 -15.78 -12.15 5.19
N ASN A 156 -14.77 -12.76 4.58
CA ASN A 156 -14.87 -14.02 3.84
C ASN A 156 -15.93 -13.97 2.70
N ILE A 157 -16.11 -12.77 2.10
CA ILE A 157 -16.96 -12.59 0.91
C ILE A 157 -16.15 -12.97 -0.33
N SER A 158 -16.76 -13.70 -1.26
CA SER A 158 -16.05 -14.15 -2.46
C SER A 158 -15.67 -12.97 -3.38
N ILE A 159 -14.59 -13.15 -4.14
CA ILE A 159 -14.14 -12.16 -5.14
C ILE A 159 -15.25 -11.87 -6.14
N GLU A 160 -15.84 -12.94 -6.66
CA GLU A 160 -16.91 -12.87 -7.65
C GLU A 160 -18.11 -12.09 -7.12
N GLU A 161 -18.51 -12.36 -5.88
CA GLU A 161 -19.64 -11.68 -5.24
C GLU A 161 -19.37 -10.17 -5.08
N THR A 162 -18.18 -9.79 -4.62
CA THR A 162 -17.82 -8.37 -4.45
C THR A 162 -17.79 -7.65 -5.80
N ILE A 163 -17.17 -8.23 -6.82
CA ILE A 163 -16.99 -7.60 -8.12
C ILE A 163 -18.30 -7.50 -8.89
N LEU A 164 -19.11 -8.58 -8.93
CA LEU A 164 -20.36 -8.61 -9.71
C LEU A 164 -21.46 -7.75 -9.09
N ASN A 165 -21.46 -7.58 -7.77
CA ASN A 165 -22.48 -6.78 -7.07
C ASN A 165 -22.11 -5.30 -6.96
N CYS A 166 -20.90 -4.89 -7.32
CA CYS A 166 -20.50 -3.48 -7.29
C CYS A 166 -21.26 -2.68 -8.34
N LYS A 167 -21.96 -1.60 -7.92
CA LYS A 167 -22.73 -0.69 -8.79
C LYS A 167 -22.03 0.65 -9.00
N ASP A 168 -20.87 0.86 -8.41
CA ASP A 168 -20.06 2.06 -8.57
C ASP A 168 -19.01 1.84 -9.66
N PHE A 169 -19.24 2.37 -10.86
CA PHE A 169 -18.32 2.25 -11.99
C PHE A 169 -16.95 2.86 -11.68
N THR A 170 -16.88 3.89 -10.83
CA THR A 170 -15.60 4.54 -10.49
C THR A 170 -14.60 3.59 -9.86
N ARG A 171 -15.07 2.52 -9.21
CA ARG A 171 -14.22 1.47 -8.61
C ARG A 171 -13.50 0.62 -9.67
N PHE A 172 -14.03 0.55 -10.88
CA PHE A 172 -13.47 -0.20 -12.00
C PHE A 172 -12.47 0.62 -12.83
N VAL A 173 -12.39 1.93 -12.59
CA VAL A 173 -11.61 2.85 -13.40
C VAL A 173 -10.20 3.01 -12.88
N THR A 174 -9.22 2.83 -13.75
CA THR A 174 -7.83 3.19 -13.53
C THR A 174 -7.61 4.65 -13.94
N VAL A 175 -6.88 5.41 -13.12
CA VAL A 175 -6.52 6.80 -13.42
C VAL A 175 -5.01 6.94 -13.38
N ARG A 176 -4.40 7.36 -14.48
CA ARG A 176 -2.96 7.61 -14.58
C ARG A 176 -2.66 8.93 -15.27
N GLN A 177 -1.47 9.45 -15.03
CA GLN A 177 -0.96 10.63 -15.71
C GLN A 177 0.13 10.23 -16.70
N ALA A 178 -0.07 10.58 -17.98
CA ALA A 178 0.95 10.45 -19.02
C ALA A 178 1.95 11.61 -18.96
N LYS A 179 3.19 11.36 -19.39
CA LYS A 179 4.17 12.42 -19.62
C LYS A 179 3.76 13.27 -20.82
N ALA A 180 4.22 14.52 -20.89
CA ALA A 180 4.01 15.37 -22.04
C ALA A 180 4.60 14.73 -23.32
N PRO A 181 3.95 14.84 -24.48
CA PRO A 181 2.76 15.62 -24.77
C PRO A 181 1.41 14.93 -24.45
N GLY A 182 1.38 13.73 -23.89
CA GLY A 182 0.16 13.01 -23.56
C GLY A 182 0.07 11.63 -24.22
N ALA A 183 -1.12 11.11 -24.33
CA ALA A 183 -1.39 9.80 -24.88
C ALA A 183 -2.52 9.82 -25.93
N HIS A 184 -2.61 8.76 -26.71
CA HIS A 184 -3.66 8.51 -27.69
C HIS A 184 -4.14 7.05 -27.63
N TRP A 185 -5.32 6.81 -28.13
CA TRP A 185 -5.92 5.49 -28.29
C TRP A 185 -6.63 5.42 -29.63
N LYS A 186 -6.34 4.44 -30.46
CA LYS A 186 -6.89 4.29 -31.83
C LYS A 186 -6.78 5.58 -32.68
N GLY A 187 -5.73 6.37 -32.46
CA GLY A 187 -5.52 7.65 -33.15
C GLY A 187 -6.22 8.86 -32.50
N GLU A 188 -7.07 8.66 -31.52
CA GLU A 188 -7.73 9.75 -30.79
C GLU A 188 -6.83 10.23 -29.64
N TYR A 189 -6.64 11.55 -29.52
CA TYR A 189 -5.83 12.16 -28.47
C TYR A 189 -6.59 12.23 -27.14
N LEU A 190 -6.00 11.69 -26.08
CA LEU A 190 -6.61 11.58 -24.77
C LEU A 190 -6.13 12.62 -23.76
N GLY A 191 -5.14 13.44 -24.12
CA GLY A 191 -4.52 14.35 -23.17
C GLY A 191 -3.51 13.66 -22.24
N ARG A 192 -3.29 14.25 -21.05
CA ARG A 192 -2.32 13.76 -20.07
C ARG A 192 -2.94 12.99 -18.91
N VAL A 193 -4.20 13.24 -18.60
CA VAL A 193 -4.94 12.52 -17.55
C VAL A 193 -5.74 11.43 -18.21
N LEU A 194 -5.33 10.19 -17.96
CA LEU A 194 -5.92 9.02 -18.59
C LEU A 194 -6.83 8.31 -17.58
N ARG A 195 -8.05 8.00 -18.04
CA ARG A 195 -9.02 7.18 -17.32
C ARG A 195 -9.45 6.04 -18.22
N TRP A 196 -9.42 4.83 -17.73
CA TRP A 196 -9.88 3.67 -18.50
C TRP A 196 -10.44 2.58 -17.62
N ALA A 197 -11.25 1.73 -18.21
CA ALA A 197 -11.71 0.47 -17.65
C ALA A 197 -11.46 -0.67 -18.65
N TYR A 198 -11.46 -1.90 -18.17
CA TYR A 198 -11.28 -3.09 -19.01
C TYR A 198 -12.64 -3.59 -19.47
N MET A 199 -12.84 -3.62 -20.79
CA MET A 199 -14.11 -3.89 -21.42
C MET A 199 -14.05 -5.17 -22.26
N LYS A 200 -15.18 -5.83 -22.44
CA LYS A 200 -15.25 -7.03 -23.29
C LYS A 200 -14.94 -6.68 -24.74
N GLY A 201 -14.14 -7.52 -25.40
CA GLY A 201 -13.81 -7.36 -26.81
C GLY A 201 -12.74 -6.31 -27.14
N GLU A 202 -12.29 -5.52 -26.17
CA GLU A 202 -11.17 -4.61 -26.39
C GLU A 202 -9.84 -5.36 -26.28
N THR A 203 -8.95 -5.10 -27.25
CA THR A 203 -7.60 -5.68 -27.31
C THR A 203 -6.51 -4.64 -27.43
N ASP A 204 -6.86 -3.42 -27.82
CA ASP A 204 -5.93 -2.32 -28.01
C ASP A 204 -5.39 -1.78 -26.68
N CYS A 205 -4.22 -1.13 -26.77
CA CYS A 205 -3.62 -0.45 -25.64
C CYS A 205 -3.57 1.07 -25.86
N ILE A 206 -3.46 1.82 -24.78
CA ILE A 206 -3.22 3.26 -24.83
C ILE A 206 -1.73 3.50 -25.05
N GLN A 207 -1.37 4.44 -25.93
CA GLN A 207 -0.01 4.74 -26.32
C GLN A 207 0.37 6.19 -26.06
N THR A 208 1.65 6.44 -25.78
CA THR A 208 2.19 7.81 -25.66
C THR A 208 2.29 8.48 -27.03
N VAL A 209 1.95 9.76 -27.10
CA VAL A 209 2.08 10.54 -28.35
C VAL A 209 3.52 10.69 -28.81
N ALA A 210 4.48 10.80 -27.87
CA ALA A 210 5.88 11.06 -28.20
C ALA A 210 6.56 9.90 -28.93
N HIS A 211 6.26 8.65 -28.56
CA HIS A 211 7.00 7.48 -29.03
C HIS A 211 6.12 6.29 -29.41
N ASN A 212 4.82 6.43 -29.41
CA ASN A 212 3.84 5.34 -29.57
C ASN A 212 4.13 4.15 -28.61
N SER A 213 4.75 4.44 -27.46
CA SER A 213 5.05 3.44 -26.47
C SER A 213 3.78 3.13 -25.66
N LYS A 214 3.56 1.86 -25.40
CA LYS A 214 2.43 1.41 -24.58
C LYS A 214 2.46 2.03 -23.18
N ILE A 215 1.33 2.54 -22.73
CA ILE A 215 1.11 2.86 -21.31
C ILE A 215 0.97 1.54 -20.56
N ALA A 216 1.70 1.40 -19.46
CA ALA A 216 1.69 0.17 -18.67
C ALA A 216 0.27 -0.19 -18.20
N ASP A 217 -0.04 -1.48 -18.23
CA ASP A 217 -1.33 -2.05 -17.82
C ASP A 217 -2.54 -1.53 -18.61
N SER A 218 -2.37 -1.13 -19.88
CA SER A 218 -3.47 -0.63 -20.70
C SER A 218 -3.95 -1.60 -21.79
N ASP A 219 -3.51 -2.85 -21.79
CA ASP A 219 -3.98 -3.86 -22.75
C ASP A 219 -5.46 -4.17 -22.50
N GLY A 220 -6.29 -4.08 -23.54
CA GLY A 220 -7.73 -4.27 -23.41
C GLY A 220 -8.47 -3.14 -22.68
N ALA A 221 -7.81 -2.00 -22.53
CA ALA A 221 -8.37 -0.81 -21.90
C ALA A 221 -9.21 0.01 -22.89
N ARG A 222 -10.42 0.41 -22.48
CA ARG A 222 -11.19 1.45 -23.14
C ARG A 222 -11.09 2.74 -22.35
N PRO A 223 -10.56 3.82 -22.93
CA PRO A 223 -10.48 5.12 -22.25
C PRO A 223 -11.86 5.77 -22.14
N PHE A 224 -12.03 6.56 -21.07
CA PHE A 224 -13.20 7.38 -20.81
C PHE A 224 -12.75 8.81 -20.55
N GLN A 225 -13.10 9.73 -21.45
CA GLN A 225 -12.87 11.17 -21.23
C GLN A 225 -13.86 11.70 -20.18
N ASP A 226 -15.13 11.36 -20.36
CA ASP A 226 -16.19 11.62 -19.40
C ASP A 226 -16.70 10.31 -18.82
N MET A 227 -17.08 10.34 -17.54
CA MET A 227 -17.66 9.17 -16.89
C MET A 227 -19.06 8.91 -17.44
N PRO A 228 -19.40 7.65 -17.76
CA PRO A 228 -20.73 7.32 -18.27
C PRO A 228 -21.79 7.57 -17.20
N ASN A 229 -22.97 8.04 -17.64
CA ASN A 229 -24.12 8.28 -16.76
C ASN A 229 -24.73 6.98 -16.23
N GLU A 230 -24.59 5.90 -16.99
CA GLU A 230 -25.10 4.57 -16.65
C GLU A 230 -23.94 3.60 -16.50
N PHE A 231 -24.14 2.56 -15.70
CA PHE A 231 -23.14 1.51 -15.50
C PHE A 231 -23.01 0.71 -16.81
N PRO A 232 -21.80 0.59 -17.41
CA PRO A 232 -21.61 -0.12 -18.68
C PRO A 232 -21.90 -1.62 -18.57
N ASP A 233 -22.61 -2.18 -19.55
CA ASP A 233 -22.99 -3.61 -19.58
C ASP A 233 -21.84 -4.52 -20.06
N ASP A 234 -20.87 -3.97 -20.76
CA ASP A 234 -19.79 -4.70 -21.41
C ASP A 234 -18.49 -4.73 -20.61
N ILE A 235 -18.55 -4.56 -19.29
CA ILE A 235 -17.40 -4.68 -18.40
C ILE A 235 -16.81 -6.10 -18.47
N ASN A 236 -15.49 -6.19 -18.58
CA ASN A 236 -14.74 -7.44 -18.54
C ASN A 236 -14.52 -7.93 -17.10
N TYR A 237 -15.57 -8.39 -16.44
CA TYR A 237 -15.50 -8.90 -15.07
C TYR A 237 -14.44 -9.98 -14.89
N SER A 238 -14.20 -10.82 -15.91
CA SER A 238 -13.19 -11.88 -15.85
C SER A 238 -11.79 -11.32 -15.68
N TRP A 239 -11.48 -10.18 -16.31
CA TRP A 239 -10.20 -9.49 -16.15
C TRP A 239 -10.00 -9.05 -14.69
N TYR A 240 -11.03 -8.41 -14.08
CA TYR A 240 -10.96 -7.93 -12.69
C TYR A 240 -10.83 -9.07 -11.68
N ILE A 241 -11.57 -10.17 -11.90
CA ILE A 241 -11.49 -11.37 -11.07
C ILE A 241 -10.07 -11.97 -11.13
N ASN A 242 -9.50 -12.11 -12.34
CA ASN A 242 -8.16 -12.65 -12.52
C ASN A 242 -7.11 -11.72 -11.88
N LYS A 243 -7.24 -10.41 -12.07
CA LYS A 243 -6.34 -9.44 -11.44
C LYS A 243 -6.39 -9.49 -9.91
N THR A 244 -7.56 -9.70 -9.35
CA THR A 244 -7.72 -9.88 -7.89
C THR A 244 -7.05 -11.17 -7.42
N LYS A 245 -7.14 -12.27 -8.19
CA LYS A 245 -6.45 -13.52 -7.88
C LYS A 245 -4.93 -13.37 -7.94
N GLU A 246 -4.40 -12.62 -8.92
CA GLU A 246 -2.97 -12.28 -8.97
C GLU A 246 -2.51 -11.55 -7.70
N ILE A 247 -3.28 -10.55 -7.22
CA ILE A 247 -2.96 -9.84 -5.97
C ILE A 247 -2.93 -10.81 -4.78
N LEU A 248 -3.88 -11.75 -4.70
CA LEU A 248 -3.91 -12.76 -3.63
C LEU A 248 -2.69 -13.70 -3.70
N GLU A 249 -2.26 -14.09 -4.89
CA GLU A 249 -1.05 -14.89 -5.08
C GLU A 249 0.20 -14.09 -4.67
N GLU A 250 0.30 -12.82 -5.06
CA GLU A 250 1.42 -11.93 -4.69
C GLU A 250 1.59 -11.80 -3.17
N ILE A 251 0.50 -11.74 -2.42
CA ILE A 251 0.54 -11.64 -0.95
C ILE A 251 0.60 -13.00 -0.25
N GLY A 252 0.73 -14.08 -1.02
CA GLY A 252 0.85 -15.44 -0.49
C GLY A 252 -0.44 -15.97 0.16
N TYR A 253 -1.61 -15.43 -0.20
CA TYR A 253 -2.89 -15.94 0.28
C TYR A 253 -3.12 -17.36 -0.22
N SER A 254 -3.41 -18.27 0.70
CA SER A 254 -3.85 -19.63 0.40
C SER A 254 -5.17 -19.88 1.09
N SER A 255 -6.15 -20.37 0.36
CA SER A 255 -7.45 -20.78 0.92
C SER A 255 -7.33 -21.90 1.97
N LYS A 256 -6.18 -22.60 2.00
CA LYS A 256 -5.83 -23.53 3.07
C LYS A 256 -4.80 -22.83 3.98
N PRO A 257 -5.06 -22.71 5.30
CA PRO A 257 -4.07 -22.16 6.21
C PRO A 257 -2.80 -23.02 6.09
N LYS A 258 -1.68 -22.38 5.73
CA LYS A 258 -0.38 -23.04 5.86
C LYS A 258 -0.17 -23.28 7.34
N GLN A 259 -0.21 -24.53 7.75
CA GLN A 259 0.22 -24.93 9.08
C GLN A 259 1.69 -24.56 9.20
N ILE A 260 1.97 -23.48 9.93
CA ILE A 260 3.34 -23.11 10.30
C ILE A 260 3.72 -24.13 11.37
N SER A 261 4.46 -25.16 10.99
CA SER A 261 5.07 -26.07 11.95
C SER A 261 6.21 -25.33 12.64
N PHE A 262 6.05 -25.06 13.90
CA PHE A 262 7.13 -24.60 14.76
C PHE A 262 8.05 -25.80 15.03
N PHE A 263 9.28 -25.73 14.56
CA PHE A 263 10.37 -26.61 14.99
C PHE A 263 11.12 -25.94 16.12
#